data_d02b73caa40b2322321e9142745c2367
#
_entry.id   d02b73caa40b2322321e9142745c2367
#
_cell.length_a   1.000
_cell.length_b   1.000
_cell.length_c   1.000
_cell.angle_alpha   90.00
_cell.angle_beta   90.00
_cell.angle_gamma   90.00
#
_symmetry.space_group_name_H-M   'P 1'
#
loop_
_entity.id
_entity.type
_entity.pdbx_description
1 polymer ?
#
loop_
_entity_poly.entity_id
_entity_poly.type
_entity_poly.pdbx_seq_one_letter_code
_entity_poly.pdbx_strand_id
1 'polypeptide(L)'
;MKRIYNLVILALLTAGCTSQNDPAPIPVPVDANPIILRAGLEKKVSQDNEFAFDLLKKTITSSGETNVFVSPLSVSIALGMAWNGANGTTKSEMETALKMSGMSATDINDYYKIMQSSLPTIDPTTTASACQRVSPRYSSCS
;
A
#
# COMPACT_ATOMS: atom_id res chain seq x y z
N MET A 1 34.48 52.83 -7.18
CA MET A 1 34.29 51.46 -7.67
C MET A 1 33.75 50.50 -6.60
N LYS A 2 34.18 50.53 -5.34
CA LYS A 2 33.64 49.63 -4.27
C LYS A 2 32.15 49.77 -3.96
N ARG A 3 31.61 51.00 -4.09
CA ARG A 3 30.16 51.27 -3.80
C ARG A 3 29.22 50.71 -4.87
N ILE A 4 29.67 50.57 -6.11
CA ILE A 4 28.88 49.99 -7.21
C ILE A 4 28.81 48.46 -7.08
N TYR A 5 29.87 47.83 -6.60
CA TYR A 5 29.93 46.39 -6.36
C TYR A 5 28.95 45.97 -5.27
N ASN A 6 28.81 46.75 -4.20
CA ASN A 6 27.86 46.47 -3.11
C ASN A 6 26.40 46.60 -3.55
N LEU A 7 26.10 47.56 -4.47
CA LEU A 7 24.76 47.70 -5.04
C LEU A 7 24.38 46.56 -5.98
N VAL A 8 25.32 46.05 -6.75
CA VAL A 8 25.11 44.91 -7.65
C VAL A 8 24.91 43.59 -6.86
N ILE A 9 25.65 43.41 -5.76
CA ILE A 9 25.51 42.24 -4.90
C ILE A 9 24.14 42.28 -4.14
N LEU A 10 23.70 43.45 -3.72
CA LEU A 10 22.40 43.58 -3.06
C LEU A 10 21.22 43.37 -4.02
N ALA A 11 21.35 43.70 -5.29
CA ALA A 11 20.33 43.45 -6.32
C ALA A 11 20.19 41.97 -6.71
N LEU A 12 21.26 41.16 -6.58
CA LEU A 12 21.28 39.74 -6.88
C LEU A 12 20.63 38.88 -5.78
N LEU A 13 20.46 39.42 -4.57
CA LEU A 13 19.84 38.71 -3.43
C LEU A 13 18.31 38.78 -3.39
N THR A 14 17.68 39.56 -4.29
CA THR A 14 16.21 39.72 -4.32
C THR A 14 15.52 38.84 -5.38
N ALA A 15 16.25 37.96 -6.07
CA ALA A 15 15.66 36.91 -6.89
C ALA A 15 15.10 35.79 -5.98
N GLY A 16 14.21 36.17 -5.06
CA GLY A 16 13.43 35.25 -4.25
C GLY A 16 12.52 34.43 -5.18
N CYS A 17 12.61 33.11 -5.08
CA CYS A 17 11.65 32.22 -5.69
C CYS A 17 10.22 32.66 -5.30
N THR A 18 9.50 33.25 -6.24
CA THR A 18 8.03 33.29 -6.14
C THR A 18 7.55 31.87 -6.37
N SER A 19 7.40 31.12 -5.28
CA SER A 19 6.59 29.89 -5.33
C SER A 19 5.16 30.36 -5.61
N GLN A 20 4.72 30.19 -6.85
CA GLN A 20 3.31 30.23 -7.18
C GLN A 20 2.65 29.11 -6.38
N ASN A 21 2.07 29.48 -5.25
CA ASN A 21 1.11 28.66 -4.53
C ASN A 21 -0.24 28.74 -5.31
N ASP A 22 -0.24 28.25 -6.55
CA ASP A 22 -1.51 27.87 -7.13
C ASP A 22 -2.08 26.73 -6.28
N PRO A 23 -3.27 26.89 -5.69
CA PRO A 23 -3.89 25.79 -4.96
C PRO A 23 -3.95 24.60 -5.91
N ALA A 24 -3.32 23.49 -5.49
CA ALA A 24 -3.36 22.27 -6.27
C ALA A 24 -4.83 21.98 -6.62
N PRO A 25 -5.15 21.68 -7.90
CA PRO A 25 -6.51 21.39 -8.28
C PRO A 25 -7.07 20.32 -7.34
N ILE A 26 -8.23 20.61 -6.75
CA ILE A 26 -8.91 19.65 -5.88
C ILE A 26 -9.10 18.38 -6.68
N PRO A 27 -8.57 17.22 -6.23
CA PRO A 27 -8.73 15.98 -6.97
C PRO A 27 -10.22 15.73 -7.17
N VAL A 28 -10.66 15.65 -8.43
CA VAL A 28 -12.02 15.22 -8.74
C VAL A 28 -12.14 13.79 -8.22
N PRO A 29 -13.15 13.47 -7.40
CA PRO A 29 -13.38 12.10 -6.95
C PRO A 29 -13.53 11.21 -8.19
N VAL A 30 -12.60 10.28 -8.36
CA VAL A 30 -12.69 9.26 -9.41
C VAL A 30 -13.28 8.03 -8.76
N ASP A 31 -14.32 7.47 -9.36
CA ASP A 31 -14.90 6.22 -8.87
C ASP A 31 -13.83 5.12 -8.88
N ALA A 32 -13.63 4.51 -7.70
CA ALA A 32 -12.70 3.42 -7.56
C ALA A 32 -13.17 2.19 -8.36
N ASN A 33 -12.24 1.49 -9.00
CA ASN A 33 -12.55 0.22 -9.64
C ASN A 33 -12.90 -0.83 -8.56
N PRO A 34 -14.09 -1.45 -8.58
CA PRO A 34 -14.46 -2.43 -7.57
C PRO A 34 -13.61 -3.70 -7.72
N ILE A 35 -13.19 -4.26 -6.58
CA ILE A 35 -12.60 -5.61 -6.56
C ILE A 35 -13.73 -6.62 -6.66
N ILE A 36 -13.78 -7.36 -7.76
CA ILE A 36 -14.79 -8.39 -7.98
C ILE A 36 -14.27 -9.72 -7.45
N LEU A 37 -14.87 -10.19 -6.37
CA LEU A 37 -14.56 -11.50 -5.80
C LEU A 37 -15.49 -12.55 -6.39
N ARG A 38 -14.94 -13.76 -6.59
CA ARG A 38 -15.75 -14.94 -6.92
C ARG A 38 -16.64 -15.31 -5.73
N ALA A 39 -17.82 -15.82 -6.01
CA ALA A 39 -18.75 -16.29 -4.97
C ALA A 39 -18.04 -17.25 -3.97
N GLY A 40 -18.25 -17.01 -2.70
CA GLY A 40 -17.64 -17.76 -1.60
C GLY A 40 -16.30 -17.20 -1.08
N LEU A 41 -15.69 -16.24 -1.78
CA LEU A 41 -14.45 -15.59 -1.30
C LEU A 41 -14.73 -14.42 -0.34
N GLU A 42 -15.96 -13.95 -0.23
CA GLU A 42 -16.35 -12.88 0.71
C GLU A 42 -16.06 -13.26 2.17
N LYS A 43 -16.18 -14.57 2.48
CA LYS A 43 -15.81 -15.07 3.81
C LYS A 43 -14.35 -14.76 4.15
N LYS A 44 -13.44 -14.84 3.17
CA LYS A 44 -12.03 -14.53 3.39
C LYS A 44 -11.78 -13.07 3.75
N VAL A 45 -12.58 -12.13 3.21
CA VAL A 45 -12.53 -10.72 3.59
C VAL A 45 -12.83 -10.54 5.08
N SER A 46 -13.87 -11.19 5.59
CA SER A 46 -14.19 -11.14 7.02
C SER A 46 -13.07 -11.73 7.88
N GLN A 47 -12.51 -12.85 7.45
CA GLN A 47 -11.40 -13.52 8.13
C GLN A 47 -10.12 -12.67 8.13
N ASP A 48 -9.82 -11.97 7.01
CA ASP A 48 -8.68 -11.06 6.94
C ASP A 48 -8.88 -9.82 7.84
N ASN A 49 -10.09 -9.33 7.96
CA ASN A 49 -10.40 -8.25 8.88
C ASN A 49 -10.18 -8.68 10.35
N GLU A 50 -10.63 -9.88 10.72
CA GLU A 50 -10.38 -10.43 12.06
C GLU A 50 -8.86 -10.57 12.32
N PHE A 51 -8.13 -11.13 11.36
CA PHE A 51 -6.68 -11.23 11.44
C PHE A 51 -6.02 -9.86 11.58
N ALA A 52 -6.49 -8.86 10.82
CA ALA A 52 -5.94 -7.51 10.84
C ALA A 52 -6.09 -6.85 12.21
N PHE A 53 -7.26 -6.97 12.84
CA PHE A 53 -7.50 -6.44 14.18
C PHE A 53 -6.66 -7.17 15.25
N ASP A 54 -6.57 -8.50 15.16
CA ASP A 54 -5.75 -9.30 16.08
C ASP A 54 -4.27 -8.94 15.95
N LEU A 55 -3.76 -8.80 14.72
CA LEU A 55 -2.39 -8.39 14.44
C LEU A 55 -2.09 -7.00 15.00
N LEU A 56 -2.95 -6.02 14.70
CA LEU A 56 -2.79 -4.65 15.18
C LEU A 56 -2.77 -4.61 16.71
N LYS A 57 -3.74 -5.26 17.36
CA LYS A 57 -3.81 -5.33 18.82
C LYS A 57 -2.54 -5.94 19.43
N LYS A 58 -2.08 -7.06 18.89
CA LYS A 58 -0.85 -7.71 19.38
C LYS A 58 0.37 -6.82 19.15
N THR A 59 0.48 -6.17 17.99
CA THR A 59 1.60 -5.29 17.68
C THR A 59 1.68 -4.11 18.65
N ILE A 60 0.56 -3.43 18.90
CA ILE A 60 0.49 -2.32 19.87
C ILE A 60 0.87 -2.79 21.27
N THR A 61 0.33 -3.93 21.71
CA THR A 61 0.60 -4.45 23.05
C THR A 61 2.05 -4.88 23.25
N SER A 62 2.69 -5.43 22.19
CA SER A 62 4.04 -5.95 22.26
C SER A 62 5.11 -4.90 22.04
N SER A 63 4.84 -3.88 21.23
CA SER A 63 5.83 -2.83 20.92
C SER A 63 5.99 -1.82 22.03
N GLY A 64 4.93 -1.55 22.80
CA GLY A 64 4.89 -0.44 23.76
C GLY A 64 4.99 0.95 23.13
N GLU A 65 4.98 1.02 21.79
CA GLU A 65 5.14 2.27 21.04
C GLU A 65 3.81 3.01 20.87
N THR A 66 3.89 4.34 20.88
CA THR A 66 2.71 5.20 20.69
C THR A 66 2.22 5.21 19.25
N ASN A 67 3.14 5.03 18.29
CA ASN A 67 2.84 5.04 16.87
C ASN A 67 3.25 3.70 16.26
N VAL A 68 2.28 2.99 15.70
CA VAL A 68 2.48 1.70 15.04
C VAL A 68 1.96 1.76 13.62
N PHE A 69 2.78 1.34 12.67
CA PHE A 69 2.40 1.18 11.29
C PHE A 69 2.57 -0.28 10.88
N VAL A 70 1.50 -0.91 10.45
CA VAL A 70 1.50 -2.31 9.99
C VAL A 70 0.55 -2.44 8.80
N SER A 71 0.93 -3.28 7.83
CA SER A 71 0.05 -3.65 6.71
C SER A 71 -0.42 -5.09 6.89
N PRO A 72 -1.60 -5.32 7.47
CA PRO A 72 -2.10 -6.67 7.74
C PRO A 72 -2.26 -7.51 6.47
N LEU A 73 -2.69 -6.90 5.38
CA LEU A 73 -2.85 -7.60 4.10
C LEU A 73 -1.51 -8.11 3.56
N SER A 74 -0.45 -7.28 3.62
CA SER A 74 0.89 -7.71 3.19
C SER A 74 1.40 -8.88 4.04
N VAL A 75 1.16 -8.84 5.35
CA VAL A 75 1.53 -9.93 6.27
C VAL A 75 0.71 -11.19 5.94
N SER A 76 -0.60 -11.05 5.73
CA SER A 76 -1.49 -12.17 5.37
C SER A 76 -1.06 -12.84 4.07
N ILE A 77 -0.73 -12.07 3.03
CA ILE A 77 -0.24 -12.59 1.76
C ILE A 77 1.10 -13.31 1.92
N ALA A 78 2.06 -12.70 2.63
CA ALA A 78 3.39 -13.30 2.82
C ALA A 78 3.31 -14.61 3.61
N LEU A 79 2.52 -14.65 4.68
CA LEU A 79 2.30 -15.87 5.45
C LEU A 79 1.47 -16.90 4.68
N GLY A 80 0.54 -16.48 3.82
CA GLY A 80 -0.20 -17.36 2.92
C GLY A 80 0.71 -18.07 1.91
N MET A 81 1.75 -17.41 1.42
CA MET A 81 2.77 -18.07 0.59
C MET A 81 3.55 -19.12 1.38
N ALA A 82 3.95 -18.82 2.61
CA ALA A 82 4.63 -19.78 3.48
C ALA A 82 3.73 -20.97 3.84
N TRP A 83 2.44 -20.74 4.08
CA TRP A 83 1.44 -21.76 4.35
C TRP A 83 1.30 -22.79 3.21
N ASN A 84 1.45 -22.37 1.96
CA ASN A 84 1.42 -23.30 0.81
C ASN A 84 2.53 -24.35 0.88
N GLY A 85 3.69 -24.02 1.47
CA GLY A 85 4.79 -24.97 1.68
C GLY A 85 4.73 -25.72 3.02
N ALA A 86 3.83 -25.34 3.92
CA ALA A 86 3.73 -25.93 5.25
C ALA A 86 2.96 -27.25 5.22
N ASN A 87 3.30 -28.15 6.17
CA ASN A 87 2.64 -29.43 6.35
C ASN A 87 2.38 -29.71 7.84
N GLY A 88 1.50 -30.68 8.11
CA GLY A 88 1.21 -31.18 9.46
C GLY A 88 0.70 -30.10 10.41
N THR A 89 1.18 -30.13 11.64
CA THR A 89 0.80 -29.17 12.70
C THR A 89 1.09 -27.73 12.33
N THR A 90 2.23 -27.45 11.74
CA THR A 90 2.58 -26.07 11.32
C THR A 90 1.55 -25.50 10.38
N LYS A 91 1.07 -26.29 9.42
CA LYS A 91 0.03 -25.83 8.49
C LYS A 91 -1.26 -25.49 9.21
N SER A 92 -1.74 -26.35 10.10
CA SER A 92 -2.98 -26.14 10.85
C SER A 92 -2.89 -24.96 11.85
N GLU A 93 -1.73 -24.73 12.45
CA GLU A 93 -1.47 -23.58 13.29
C GLU A 93 -1.50 -22.26 12.48
N MET A 94 -0.90 -22.28 11.28
CA MET A 94 -0.97 -21.13 10.37
C MET A 94 -2.39 -20.85 9.89
N GLU A 95 -3.19 -21.90 9.58
CA GLU A 95 -4.60 -21.74 9.22
C GLU A 95 -5.40 -21.08 10.33
N THR A 96 -5.14 -21.47 11.57
CA THR A 96 -5.77 -20.86 12.75
C THR A 96 -5.34 -19.41 12.93
N ALA A 97 -4.05 -19.15 12.87
CA ALA A 97 -3.50 -17.80 13.06
C ALA A 97 -3.98 -16.81 11.98
N LEU A 98 -4.05 -17.26 10.73
CA LEU A 98 -4.49 -16.45 9.58
C LEU A 98 -6.02 -16.48 9.37
N LYS A 99 -6.77 -17.11 10.29
CA LYS A 99 -8.22 -17.25 10.19
C LYS A 99 -8.70 -17.93 8.90
N MET A 100 -7.91 -18.85 8.33
CA MET A 100 -8.20 -19.51 7.06
C MET A 100 -8.88 -20.86 7.21
N SER A 101 -9.19 -21.28 8.42
CA SER A 101 -9.80 -22.58 8.71
C SER A 101 -11.11 -22.79 7.92
N GLY A 102 -11.22 -23.94 7.28
CA GLY A 102 -12.41 -24.33 6.52
C GLY A 102 -12.49 -23.74 5.11
N MET A 103 -11.40 -23.20 4.58
CA MET A 103 -11.26 -22.81 3.17
C MET A 103 -10.34 -23.78 2.43
N SER A 104 -10.59 -23.95 1.13
CA SER A 104 -9.70 -24.76 0.30
C SER A 104 -8.43 -23.96 -0.06
N ALA A 105 -7.32 -24.65 -0.30
CA ALA A 105 -6.08 -24.01 -0.76
C ALA A 105 -6.28 -23.24 -2.08
N THR A 106 -7.12 -23.76 -2.97
CA THR A 106 -7.45 -23.08 -4.23
C THR A 106 -8.15 -21.76 -3.98
N ASP A 107 -9.17 -21.72 -3.10
CA ASP A 107 -9.90 -20.50 -2.81
C ASP A 107 -9.03 -19.45 -2.15
N ILE A 108 -8.15 -19.85 -1.23
CA ILE A 108 -7.20 -18.94 -0.57
C ILE A 108 -6.23 -18.35 -1.59
N ASN A 109 -5.66 -19.18 -2.47
CA ASN A 109 -4.72 -18.73 -3.49
C ASN A 109 -5.40 -17.83 -4.53
N ASP A 110 -6.62 -18.16 -4.97
CA ASP A 110 -7.40 -17.34 -5.88
C ASP A 110 -7.71 -15.97 -5.25
N TYR A 111 -8.10 -15.94 -3.98
CA TYR A 111 -8.33 -14.70 -3.26
C TYR A 111 -7.09 -13.81 -3.25
N TYR A 112 -5.93 -14.33 -2.83
CA TYR A 112 -4.71 -13.55 -2.79
C TYR A 112 -4.26 -13.08 -4.18
N LYS A 113 -4.45 -13.91 -5.21
CA LYS A 113 -4.18 -13.52 -6.60
C LYS A 113 -5.06 -12.36 -7.05
N ILE A 114 -6.36 -12.40 -6.76
CA ILE A 114 -7.30 -11.32 -7.06
C ILE A 114 -6.88 -10.05 -6.33
N MET A 115 -6.58 -10.12 -5.03
CA MET A 115 -6.16 -8.96 -4.25
C MET A 115 -4.90 -8.33 -4.81
N GLN A 116 -3.86 -9.12 -5.11
CA GLN A 116 -2.59 -8.62 -5.66
C GLN A 116 -2.74 -7.99 -7.04
N SER A 117 -3.63 -8.52 -7.88
CA SER A 117 -3.84 -7.98 -9.23
C SER A 117 -4.75 -6.76 -9.25
N SER A 118 -5.73 -6.68 -8.35
CA SER A 118 -6.74 -5.62 -8.37
C SER A 118 -6.34 -4.39 -7.55
N LEU A 119 -5.67 -4.57 -6.42
CA LEU A 119 -5.31 -3.44 -5.54
C LEU A 119 -4.51 -2.34 -6.24
N PRO A 120 -3.51 -2.62 -7.11
CA PRO A 120 -2.78 -1.57 -7.80
C PRO A 120 -3.63 -0.76 -8.80
N THR A 121 -4.78 -1.28 -9.20
CA THR A 121 -5.66 -0.68 -10.21
C THR A 121 -6.96 -0.11 -9.66
N ILE A 122 -7.15 -0.15 -8.33
CA ILE A 122 -8.35 0.40 -7.67
C ILE A 122 -8.51 1.88 -7.97
N ASP A 123 -7.43 2.62 -7.85
CA ASP A 123 -7.39 4.04 -8.17
C ASP A 123 -6.64 4.25 -9.49
N PRO A 124 -7.35 4.52 -10.59
CA PRO A 124 -6.74 4.72 -11.90
C PRO A 124 -5.80 5.93 -11.95
N THR A 125 -5.97 6.90 -11.05
CA THR A 125 -5.12 8.08 -10.98
C THR A 125 -3.77 7.77 -10.33
N THR A 126 -3.74 6.87 -9.37
CA THR A 126 -2.52 6.47 -8.65
C THR A 126 -1.60 5.63 -9.53
N THR A 127 -2.15 4.78 -10.39
CA THR A 127 -1.37 3.92 -11.29
C THR A 127 -0.55 4.75 -12.28
N ALA A 128 -1.13 5.80 -12.86
CA ALA A 128 -0.43 6.72 -13.75
C ALA A 128 0.69 7.49 -13.04
N SER A 129 0.46 7.90 -11.80
CA SER A 129 1.44 8.65 -10.98
C SER A 129 2.59 7.79 -10.48
N ALA A 130 2.35 6.50 -10.17
CA ALA A 130 3.38 5.57 -9.72
C ALA A 130 4.37 5.25 -10.85
N CYS A 131 3.90 5.06 -12.08
CA CYS A 131 4.75 4.80 -13.24
C CYS A 131 5.65 6.00 -13.59
N GLN A 132 5.18 7.22 -13.39
CA GLN A 132 5.97 8.44 -13.62
C GLN A 132 7.04 8.71 -12.56
N ARG A 133 6.88 8.22 -11.33
CA ARG A 133 7.86 8.46 -10.24
C ARG A 133 9.05 7.51 -10.25
N VAL A 134 8.98 6.39 -10.92
CA VAL A 134 10.03 5.35 -10.91
C VAL A 134 11.05 5.57 -12.02
N SER A 135 11.55 6.79 -12.20
CA SER A 135 12.73 7.11 -13.00
C SER A 135 12.52 7.38 -14.51
N PRO A 136 13.09 8.46 -15.04
CA PRO A 136 13.09 8.75 -16.47
C PRO A 136 13.99 7.81 -17.31
N ARG A 137 14.51 6.71 -16.74
CA ARG A 137 15.39 5.76 -17.43
C ARG A 137 14.75 4.41 -17.80
N TYR A 138 13.52 4.14 -17.39
CA TYR A 138 12.82 2.92 -17.75
C TYR A 138 11.45 3.26 -18.36
N SER A 139 11.46 3.61 -19.64
CA SER A 139 10.27 3.80 -20.45
C SER A 139 9.83 2.48 -21.06
N SER A 140 9.31 1.56 -20.23
CA SER A 140 8.56 0.41 -20.73
C SER A 140 7.66 -0.14 -19.64
N CYS A 141 6.50 0.53 -19.44
CA CYS A 141 5.34 -0.15 -18.92
C CYS A 141 4.53 -0.62 -20.14
N SER A 142 4.72 -1.88 -20.54
CA SER A 142 3.84 -2.59 -21.48
C SER A 142 2.83 -3.39 -20.70
#